data_593a3ddc18d94e7e4bbbb9697df3da12
#
_entry.id   593a3ddc18d94e7e4bbbb9697df3da12
#
_cell.length_a   1.000
_cell.length_b   1.000
_cell.length_c   1.000
_cell.angle_alpha   90.00
_cell.angle_beta   90.00
_cell.angle_gamma   90.00
#
_symmetry.space_group_name_H-M   'P 1'
#
loop_
_entity.id
_entity.type
_entity.pdbx_description
1 polymer ?
#
loop_
_entity_poly.entity_id
_entity_poly.type
_entity_poly.pdbx_seq_one_letter_code
_entity_poly.pdbx_strand_id
1 'polypeptide(L)' 'MAIEDSGNGMRAAKAAGMGLIAIPIAHTPVDTDVLAEADVVLTAITELTPEQVERALGL' A
#
# COMPACT_ATOMS: atom_id res chain seq x y z
N MET A 1 -2.81 9.98 -1.63
CA MET A 1 -2.31 8.60 -1.43
C MET A 1 -3.38 7.74 -0.80
N ALA A 2 -3.21 6.44 -0.82
CA ALA A 2 -4.14 5.49 -0.22
C ALA A 2 -3.39 4.53 0.70
N ILE A 3 -4.07 4.05 1.73
CA ILE A 3 -3.62 2.96 2.60
C ILE A 3 -4.64 1.85 2.40
N GLU A 4 -4.20 0.68 1.90
CA GLU A 4 -5.11 -0.40 1.50
C GLU A 4 -4.65 -1.74 2.06
N ASP A 5 -5.63 -2.59 2.40
CA ASP A 5 -5.37 -3.92 2.95
C ASP A 5 -5.73 -5.05 1.99
N SER A 6 -6.45 -4.76 0.91
CA SER A 6 -6.90 -5.76 -0.06
C SER A 6 -6.27 -5.53 -1.43
N GLY A 7 -6.12 -6.62 -2.21
CA GLY A 7 -5.62 -6.52 -3.58
C GLY A 7 -6.48 -5.64 -4.45
N ASN A 8 -7.80 -5.71 -4.31
CA ASN A 8 -8.72 -4.87 -5.09
C ASN A 8 -8.55 -3.39 -4.76
N GLY A 9 -8.42 -3.04 -3.47
CA GLY A 9 -8.17 -1.66 -3.07
C GLY A 9 -6.83 -1.14 -3.57
N MET A 10 -5.80 -1.98 -3.52
CA MET A 10 -4.46 -1.64 -4.01
C MET A 10 -4.48 -1.37 -5.52
N ARG A 11 -5.15 -2.25 -6.29
CA ARG A 11 -5.28 -2.06 -7.75
C ARG A 11 -6.04 -0.78 -8.07
N ALA A 12 -7.12 -0.50 -7.34
CA ALA A 12 -7.92 0.71 -7.54
C ALA A 12 -7.09 1.96 -7.27
N ALA A 13 -6.29 1.98 -6.20
CA ALA A 13 -5.42 3.10 -5.88
C ALA A 13 -4.38 3.34 -6.99
N LYS A 14 -3.76 2.29 -7.50
CA LYS A 14 -2.77 2.44 -8.56
C LYS A 14 -3.40 2.83 -9.89
N ALA A 15 -4.59 2.31 -10.20
CA ALA A 15 -5.32 2.71 -11.40
C ALA A 15 -5.69 4.20 -11.36
N ALA A 16 -5.91 4.75 -10.18
CA ALA A 16 -6.19 6.17 -9.98
C ALA A 16 -4.93 7.05 -9.94
N GLY A 17 -3.75 6.46 -10.09
CA GLY A 17 -2.48 7.19 -10.04
C GLY A 17 -2.06 7.63 -8.65
N MET A 18 -2.60 7.00 -7.61
CA MET A 18 -2.30 7.37 -6.23
C MET A 18 -1.02 6.70 -5.73
N GLY A 19 -0.33 7.37 -4.79
CA GLY A 19 0.67 6.70 -3.97
C GLY A 19 -0.02 5.67 -3.07
N LEU A 20 0.65 4.56 -2.79
CA LEU A 20 0.05 3.43 -2.10
C LEU A 20 0.93 2.93 -0.97
N ILE A 21 0.33 2.85 0.22
CA ILE A 21 0.88 2.10 1.35
C ILE A 21 0.02 0.84 1.49
N ALA A 22 0.63 -0.32 1.27
CA ALA A 22 -0.06 -1.61 1.34
C ALA A 22 0.16 -2.25 2.69
N ILE A 23 -0.93 -2.67 3.33
CA ILE A 23 -0.89 -3.40 4.61
C ILE A 23 -1.73 -4.66 4.43
N PRO A 24 -1.19 -5.70 3.74
CA PRO A 24 -1.98 -6.89 3.44
C PRO A 24 -2.36 -7.65 4.70
N ILE A 25 -3.61 -8.14 4.72
CA ILE A 25 -4.11 -8.96 5.83
C ILE A 25 -3.49 -10.35 5.71
N ALA A 26 -3.05 -10.92 6.85
CA ALA A 26 -2.36 -12.20 6.88
C ALA A 26 -3.18 -13.37 6.31
N HIS A 27 -4.51 -13.29 6.40
CA HIS A 27 -5.41 -14.36 5.95
C HIS A 27 -5.84 -14.23 4.48
N THR A 28 -5.53 -13.11 3.84
CA THR A 28 -5.98 -12.82 2.48
C THR A 28 -4.75 -12.51 1.64
N PRO A 29 -4.19 -13.51 0.95
CA PRO A 29 -2.99 -13.29 0.15
C PRO A 29 -3.23 -12.24 -0.93
N VAL A 30 -2.23 -11.39 -1.14
CA VAL A 30 -2.20 -10.40 -2.22
C VAL A 30 -1.11 -10.82 -3.20
N ASP A 31 -1.39 -10.74 -4.50
CA ASP A 31 -0.42 -11.10 -5.53
C ASP A 31 0.86 -10.26 -5.38
N THR A 32 2.01 -10.90 -5.60
CA THR A 32 3.30 -10.23 -5.42
C THR A 32 3.51 -9.09 -6.40
N ASP A 33 2.95 -9.18 -7.62
CA ASP A 33 3.04 -8.10 -8.60
C ASP A 33 2.22 -6.87 -8.18
N VAL A 34 1.12 -7.08 -7.47
CA VAL A 34 0.33 -5.97 -6.91
C VAL A 34 1.11 -5.28 -5.79
N LEU A 35 1.73 -6.06 -4.89
CA LEU A 35 2.55 -5.51 -3.82
C LEU A 35 3.78 -4.79 -4.35
N ALA A 36 4.34 -5.23 -5.47
CA ALA A 36 5.51 -4.60 -6.07
C ALA A 36 5.21 -3.17 -6.55
N GLU A 37 3.95 -2.82 -6.79
CA GLU A 37 3.56 -1.48 -7.19
C GLU A 37 3.37 -0.52 -6.01
N ALA A 38 3.35 -1.03 -4.78
CA ALA A 38 3.21 -0.19 -3.60
C ALA A 38 4.49 0.59 -3.33
N ASP A 39 4.34 1.82 -2.87
CA ASP A 39 5.47 2.64 -2.44
C ASP A 39 6.03 2.16 -1.11
N VAL A 40 5.17 1.64 -0.25
CA VAL A 40 5.53 1.07 1.05
C VAL A 40 4.67 -0.15 1.31
N VAL A 41 5.26 -1.21 1.87
CA VAL A 41 4.53 -2.41 2.31
C VAL A 41 4.80 -2.61 3.80
N LEU A 42 3.73 -2.67 4.59
CA LEU A 42 3.81 -2.87 6.03
C LEU A 42 3.07 -4.14 6.43
N THR A 43 3.40 -4.70 7.57
CA THR A 43 2.68 -5.85 8.14
C THR A 43 1.59 -5.43 9.12
N ALA A 44 1.66 -4.20 9.66
CA ALA A 44 0.68 -3.66 10.59
C ALA A 44 0.66 -2.14 10.50
N ILE A 45 -0.52 -1.55 10.76
CA ILE A 45 -0.68 -0.09 10.73
C ILE A 45 0.21 0.62 11.77
N THR A 46 0.54 -0.08 12.86
CA THR A 46 1.42 0.46 13.91
C THR A 46 2.85 0.73 13.43
N GLU A 47 3.23 0.19 12.27
CA GLU A 47 4.54 0.42 11.67
C GLU A 47 4.62 1.70 10.86
N LEU A 48 3.48 2.39 10.66
CA LEU A 48 3.42 3.58 9.82
C LEU A 48 4.20 4.74 10.45
N THR A 49 5.02 5.40 9.61
CA THR A 49 5.81 6.56 10.02
C THR A 49 5.52 7.75 9.10
N PRO A 50 5.80 9.00 9.55
CA PRO A 50 5.65 10.16 8.68
C PRO A 50 6.48 10.07 7.39
N GLU A 51 7.68 9.48 7.46
CA GLU A 51 8.56 9.34 6.29
C GLU A 51 7.95 8.43 5.23
N GLN A 52 7.23 7.39 5.66
CA GLN A 52 6.54 6.48 4.74
C GLN A 52 5.39 7.18 4.05
N VAL A 53 4.65 8.02 4.77
CA VAL A 53 3.57 8.84 4.18
C VAL A 53 4.15 9.80 3.14
N GLU A 54 5.25 10.46 3.46
CA GLU A 54 5.93 11.35 2.54
C GLU A 54 6.36 10.62 1.27
N ARG A 55 6.91 9.40 1.42
CA ARG A 55 7.31 8.58 0.28
C ARG A 55 6.10 8.27 -0.61
N ALA A 56 4.98 7.87 -0.03
CA ALA A 56 3.79 7.55 -0.80
C ALA A 56 3.19 8.79 -1.48
N LEU A 57 3.39 9.97 -0.90
CA LEU A 57 2.96 11.24 -1.48
C LEU A 57 3.92 11.75 -2.57
N GLY A 58 5.09 11.13 -2.73
CA GLY A 58 6.08 11.56 -3.69
C GLY A 58 6.94 12.73 -3.23
N LEU A 59 7.01 12.90 -1.94
CA LEU A 59 7.79 14.00 -1.35
C LEU A 59 9.23 13.58 -1.06
#